data_e76981d2d192869d5feb24e235ae3c5b
#
_entry.id   e76981d2d192869d5feb24e235ae3c5b
#
_cell.length_a   1.000
_cell.length_b   1.000
_cell.length_c   1.000
_cell.angle_alpha   90.00
_cell.angle_beta   90.00
_cell.angle_gamma   90.00
#
_symmetry.space_group_name_H-M   'P 1'
#
loop_
_entity.id
_entity.type
_entity.pdbx_description
1 polymer ?
#
loop_
_entity_poly.entity_id
_entity_poly.type
_entity_poly.pdbx_seq_one_letter_code
_entity_poly.pdbx_strand_id
1 'polypeptide(L)'
;GQFEVFCERAKIQSRMRKLRMSELNRLSLEDFKKVEKFPFRIALDEVRSTLNVGSVFRTADAFKCEKIYLGGLSPSPSKEMRKTALGASDSVEWESHPNGLKHLESLKSEGYQIWSIEQCEGSVSLEDWSPDLNQKQIFVFGNEVSGVSDEILAISDGAIEIPQFGTKHS
;
A
#
# COMPACT_ATOMS: atom_id res chain seq x y z
N GLY A 1 29.86 -33.73 20.79
CA GLY A 1 29.10 -33.16 21.89
C GLY A 1 28.80 -31.71 21.73
N GLN A 2 28.84 -30.90 22.80
CA GLN A 2 28.48 -29.48 22.77
C GLN A 2 29.34 -28.61 21.81
N PHE A 3 30.59 -28.99 21.61
CA PHE A 3 31.51 -28.24 20.72
C PHE A 3 31.15 -28.40 19.23
N GLU A 4 30.71 -29.59 18.83
CA GLU A 4 30.26 -29.85 17.46
C GLU A 4 28.95 -29.11 17.14
N VAL A 5 28.00 -29.06 18.09
CA VAL A 5 26.76 -28.30 17.96
C VAL A 5 27.02 -26.79 17.87
N PHE A 6 28.05 -26.28 18.59
CA PHE A 6 28.46 -24.90 18.49
C PHE A 6 29.10 -24.59 17.13
N CYS A 7 29.93 -25.49 16.60
CA CYS A 7 30.53 -25.35 15.28
C CYS A 7 29.48 -25.45 14.15
N GLU A 8 28.45 -26.29 14.29
CA GLU A 8 27.34 -26.35 13.32
C GLU A 8 26.49 -25.09 13.37
N ARG A 9 26.18 -24.57 14.56
CA ARG A 9 25.47 -23.29 14.72
C ARG A 9 26.28 -22.12 14.15
N ALA A 10 27.59 -22.10 14.32
CA ALA A 10 28.46 -21.11 13.72
C ALA A 10 28.51 -21.23 12.19
N LYS A 11 28.47 -22.46 11.63
CA LYS A 11 28.37 -22.71 10.19
C LYS A 11 27.02 -22.30 9.62
N ILE A 12 25.92 -22.49 10.36
CA ILE A 12 24.59 -22.00 9.97
C ILE A 12 24.54 -20.47 9.98
N GLN A 13 25.16 -19.82 10.98
CA GLN A 13 25.29 -18.35 10.98
C GLN A 13 26.15 -17.83 9.82
N SER A 14 27.11 -18.60 9.31
CA SER A 14 27.92 -18.22 8.15
C SER A 14 27.17 -18.29 6.82
N ARG A 15 26.00 -18.97 6.76
CA ARG A 15 25.19 -19.11 5.54
C ARG A 15 24.25 -17.93 5.30
N MET A 16 23.91 -17.15 6.32
CA MET A 16 23.02 -15.99 6.20
C MET A 16 23.80 -14.71 6.44
N ARG A 17 24.00 -13.91 5.39
CA ARG A 17 24.55 -12.57 5.46
C ARG A 17 23.63 -11.56 4.81
N LYS A 18 23.69 -10.34 5.25
CA LYS A 18 22.96 -9.25 4.58
C LYS A 18 23.55 -9.02 3.19
N LEU A 19 22.66 -8.95 2.20
CA LEU A 19 23.04 -8.58 0.84
C LEU A 19 23.49 -7.11 0.82
N ARG A 20 24.48 -6.80 0.01
CA ARG A 20 24.89 -5.43 -0.29
C ARG A 20 23.91 -4.80 -1.28
N MET A 21 23.84 -3.47 -1.30
CA MET A 21 22.95 -2.75 -2.22
C MET A 21 23.13 -3.16 -3.69
N SER A 22 24.38 -3.38 -4.12
CA SER A 22 24.71 -3.86 -5.47
C SER A 22 24.20 -5.26 -5.79
N GLU A 23 23.92 -6.08 -4.78
CA GLU A 23 23.45 -7.47 -4.94
C GLU A 23 21.91 -7.56 -4.95
N LEU A 24 21.21 -6.47 -4.58
CA LEU A 24 19.75 -6.44 -4.49
C LEU A 24 19.05 -6.22 -5.84
N ASN A 25 19.79 -5.94 -6.90
CA ASN A 25 19.28 -5.73 -8.28
C ASN A 25 18.07 -4.77 -8.31
N ARG A 26 18.11 -3.70 -7.53
CA ARG A 26 17.02 -2.72 -7.49
C ARG A 26 17.00 -1.89 -8.76
N LEU A 27 15.80 -1.62 -9.26
CA LEU A 27 15.62 -0.77 -10.43
C LEU A 27 16.11 0.66 -10.14
N SER A 28 16.63 1.32 -11.16
CA SER A 28 16.81 2.76 -11.13
C SER A 28 15.45 3.45 -11.17
N LEU A 29 15.38 4.74 -10.83
CA LEU A 29 14.14 5.53 -10.93
C LEU A 29 13.59 5.55 -12.36
N GLU A 30 14.48 5.66 -13.35
CA GLU A 30 14.11 5.67 -14.77
C GLU A 30 13.56 4.31 -15.23
N ASP A 31 14.21 3.22 -14.82
CA ASP A 31 13.75 1.86 -15.14
C ASP A 31 12.45 1.54 -14.44
N PHE A 32 12.29 1.97 -13.17
CA PHE A 32 11.04 1.79 -12.44
C PHE A 32 9.86 2.46 -13.15
N LYS A 33 10.05 3.66 -13.71
CA LYS A 33 8.99 4.37 -14.45
C LYS A 33 8.59 3.65 -15.75
N LYS A 34 9.50 2.91 -16.35
CA LYS A 34 9.27 2.19 -17.63
C LYS A 34 8.75 0.77 -17.44
N VAL A 35 9.01 0.15 -16.29
CA VAL A 35 8.59 -1.23 -16.03
C VAL A 35 7.07 -1.32 -15.89
N GLU A 36 6.50 -2.42 -16.36
CA GLU A 36 5.09 -2.75 -16.17
C GLU A 36 4.74 -2.78 -14.68
N LYS A 37 3.64 -2.14 -14.33
CA LYS A 37 3.10 -2.09 -12.97
C LYS A 37 2.04 -3.16 -12.78
N PHE A 38 1.81 -3.56 -11.55
CA PHE A 38 0.65 -4.37 -11.21
C PHE A 38 -0.64 -3.54 -11.39
N PRO A 39 -1.73 -4.14 -11.89
CA PRO A 39 -2.96 -3.42 -12.26
C PRO A 39 -3.79 -3.04 -11.04
N PHE A 40 -3.18 -2.46 -10.03
CA PHE A 40 -3.88 -1.93 -8.87
C PHE A 40 -3.42 -0.52 -8.52
N ARG A 41 -4.31 0.24 -7.95
CA ARG A 41 -4.10 1.61 -7.47
C ARG A 41 -4.50 1.69 -6.00
N ILE A 42 -4.00 2.70 -5.32
CA ILE A 42 -4.33 2.99 -3.93
C ILE A 42 -5.01 4.35 -3.87
N ALA A 43 -6.08 4.45 -3.10
CA ALA A 43 -6.70 5.71 -2.74
C ALA A 43 -6.63 5.91 -1.22
N LEU A 44 -6.30 7.11 -0.80
CA LEU A 44 -6.26 7.50 0.60
C LEU A 44 -7.42 8.44 0.88
N ASP A 45 -8.38 8.01 1.71
CA ASP A 45 -9.55 8.78 2.09
C ASP A 45 -9.29 9.53 3.39
N GLU A 46 -8.98 10.82 3.28
CA GLU A 46 -8.72 11.71 4.43
C GLU A 46 -7.60 11.19 5.37
N VAL A 47 -6.60 10.51 4.86
CA VAL A 47 -5.43 10.11 5.65
C VAL A 47 -4.63 11.35 6.01
N ARG A 48 -4.52 11.68 7.30
CA ARG A 48 -3.97 12.95 7.79
C ARG A 48 -2.49 12.89 8.14
N SER A 49 -2.00 11.73 8.52
CA SER A 49 -0.62 11.54 8.93
C SER A 49 0.34 11.52 7.73
N THR A 50 1.22 12.51 7.67
CA THR A 50 2.32 12.56 6.68
C THR A 50 3.20 11.29 6.75
N LEU A 51 3.37 10.73 7.95
CA LEU A 51 4.12 9.50 8.16
C LEU A 51 3.42 8.29 7.51
N ASN A 52 2.10 8.18 7.67
CA ASN A 52 1.31 7.11 7.07
C ASN A 52 1.30 7.21 5.55
N VAL A 53 1.08 8.42 5.00
CA VAL A 53 1.14 8.65 3.56
C VAL A 53 2.51 8.27 3.00
N GLY A 54 3.60 8.69 3.67
CA GLY A 54 4.96 8.32 3.28
C GLY A 54 5.20 6.81 3.29
N SER A 55 4.65 6.10 4.28
CA SER A 55 4.73 4.64 4.37
C SER A 55 3.97 3.95 3.24
N VAL A 56 2.82 4.49 2.84
CA VAL A 56 2.07 4.00 1.68
C VAL A 56 2.87 4.16 0.40
N PHE A 57 3.50 5.32 0.16
CA PHE A 57 4.38 5.51 -1.00
C PHE A 57 5.51 4.49 -1.04
N ARG A 58 6.19 4.26 0.09
CA ARG A 58 7.27 3.29 0.19
C ARG A 58 6.81 1.86 -0.12
N THR A 59 5.65 1.47 0.38
CA THR A 59 5.06 0.15 0.13
C THR A 59 4.61 0.02 -1.32
N ALA A 60 3.98 1.07 -1.87
CA ALA A 60 3.55 1.12 -3.26
C ALA A 60 4.72 0.98 -4.26
N ASP A 61 5.87 1.60 -3.96
CA ASP A 61 7.12 1.40 -4.72
C ASP A 61 7.56 -0.06 -4.67
N ALA A 62 7.64 -0.64 -3.46
CA ALA A 62 8.10 -2.01 -3.25
C ALA A 62 7.27 -3.05 -4.03
N PHE A 63 5.97 -2.82 -4.17
CA PHE A 63 5.03 -3.70 -4.87
C PHE A 63 4.67 -3.24 -6.29
N LYS A 64 5.38 -2.27 -6.85
CA LYS A 64 5.13 -1.72 -8.20
C LYS A 64 3.66 -1.32 -8.41
N CYS A 65 3.05 -0.67 -7.43
CA CYS A 65 1.72 -0.10 -7.56
C CYS A 65 1.67 0.91 -8.71
N GLU A 66 0.57 0.93 -9.45
CA GLU A 66 0.43 1.78 -10.62
C GLU A 66 0.33 3.26 -10.25
N LYS A 67 -0.50 3.62 -9.27
CA LYS A 67 -0.77 5.01 -8.88
C LYS A 67 -1.35 5.13 -7.48
N ILE A 68 -1.13 6.27 -6.84
CA ILE A 68 -1.75 6.67 -5.58
C ILE A 68 -2.63 7.89 -5.79
N TYR A 69 -3.85 7.86 -5.27
CA TYR A 69 -4.77 9.00 -5.17
C TYR A 69 -4.82 9.51 -3.74
N LEU A 70 -4.59 10.80 -3.57
CA LEU A 70 -4.66 11.49 -2.28
C LEU A 70 -6.00 12.22 -2.21
N GLY A 71 -6.97 11.64 -1.49
CA GLY A 71 -8.32 12.17 -1.34
C GLY A 71 -8.44 13.17 -0.19
N GLY A 72 -9.25 14.21 -0.41
CA GLY A 72 -9.58 15.21 0.60
C GLY A 72 -8.35 15.97 1.10
N LEU A 73 -8.14 15.95 2.41
CA LEU A 73 -7.03 16.62 3.08
C LEU A 73 -5.78 15.74 3.28
N SER A 74 -5.70 14.59 2.60
CA SER A 74 -4.48 13.76 2.63
C SER A 74 -3.29 14.57 2.11
N PRO A 75 -2.17 14.64 2.88
CA PRO A 75 -1.06 15.52 2.53
C PRO A 75 -0.32 15.05 1.27
N SER A 76 0.01 16.00 0.41
CA SER A 76 0.86 15.75 -0.76
C SER A 76 2.33 15.56 -0.37
N PRO A 77 3.13 14.87 -1.19
CA PRO A 77 4.54 14.69 -0.94
C PRO A 77 5.29 16.00 -0.68
N SER A 78 6.02 16.03 0.43
CA SER A 78 6.82 17.15 0.90
C SER A 78 8.26 16.71 1.17
N LYS A 79 9.16 17.66 1.46
CA LYS A 79 10.54 17.34 1.89
C LYS A 79 10.57 16.45 3.14
N GLU A 80 9.63 16.65 4.05
CA GLU A 80 9.50 15.86 5.27
C GLU A 80 9.03 14.44 4.96
N MET A 81 7.99 14.30 4.15
CA MET A 81 7.46 13.01 3.70
C MET A 81 8.52 12.19 2.94
N ARG A 82 9.38 12.83 2.16
CA ARG A 82 10.46 12.14 1.43
C ARG A 82 11.38 11.33 2.33
N LYS A 83 11.58 11.74 3.58
CA LYS A 83 12.39 10.98 4.55
C LYS A 83 11.72 9.66 4.91
N THR A 84 10.42 9.66 5.18
CA THR A 84 9.65 8.45 5.49
C THR A 84 9.44 7.57 4.24
N ALA A 85 9.12 8.19 3.13
CA ALA A 85 8.93 7.50 1.85
C ALA A 85 10.24 6.98 1.24
N LEU A 86 11.41 7.39 1.76
CA LEU A 86 12.73 7.07 1.20
C LEU A 86 12.85 7.40 -0.30
N GLY A 87 12.22 8.51 -0.74
CA GLY A 87 12.20 8.93 -2.13
C GLY A 87 11.16 8.23 -3.02
N ALA A 88 10.33 7.32 -2.49
CA ALA A 88 9.30 6.61 -3.26
C ALA A 88 8.24 7.53 -3.87
N SER A 89 8.06 8.73 -3.33
CA SER A 89 7.21 9.77 -3.94
C SER A 89 7.72 10.31 -5.28
N ASP A 90 8.96 10.00 -5.66
CA ASP A 90 9.53 10.36 -6.95
C ASP A 90 9.37 9.23 -7.99
N SER A 91 9.18 7.98 -7.53
CA SER A 91 9.02 6.79 -8.37
C SER A 91 7.57 6.44 -8.65
N VAL A 92 6.71 6.48 -7.63
CA VAL A 92 5.29 6.13 -7.75
C VAL A 92 4.49 7.34 -8.25
N GLU A 93 3.68 7.16 -9.28
CA GLU A 93 2.76 8.20 -9.74
C GLU A 93 1.68 8.48 -8.70
N TRP A 94 1.30 9.74 -8.59
CA TRP A 94 0.25 10.17 -7.67
C TRP A 94 -0.52 11.39 -8.17
N GLU A 95 -1.73 11.53 -7.69
CA GLU A 95 -2.60 12.68 -7.93
C GLU A 95 -3.31 13.06 -6.63
N SER A 96 -3.64 14.35 -6.47
CA SER A 96 -4.41 14.85 -5.34
C SER A 96 -5.79 15.31 -5.81
N HIS A 97 -6.84 14.83 -5.11
CA HIS A 97 -8.23 15.11 -5.44
C HIS A 97 -8.97 15.62 -4.19
N PRO A 98 -9.27 16.93 -4.10
CA PRO A 98 -9.99 17.50 -2.95
C PRO A 98 -11.34 16.81 -2.69
N ASN A 99 -12.00 16.30 -3.71
CA ASN A 99 -13.19 15.47 -3.61
C ASN A 99 -12.86 14.03 -4.03
N GLY A 100 -12.39 13.23 -3.08
CA GLY A 100 -12.00 11.84 -3.30
C GLY A 100 -13.16 10.98 -3.76
N LEU A 101 -14.36 11.16 -3.17
CA LEU A 101 -15.56 10.41 -3.55
C LEU A 101 -15.87 10.59 -5.04
N LYS A 102 -16.01 11.83 -5.49
CA LYS A 102 -16.33 12.13 -6.89
C LYS A 102 -15.29 11.55 -7.86
N HIS A 103 -14.02 11.56 -7.46
CA HIS A 103 -12.96 10.98 -8.29
C HIS A 103 -13.10 9.45 -8.37
N LEU A 104 -13.39 8.78 -7.25
CA LEU A 104 -13.62 7.33 -7.23
C LEU A 104 -14.86 6.93 -8.05
N GLU A 105 -15.95 7.72 -7.98
CA GLU A 105 -17.13 7.50 -8.83
C GLU A 105 -16.77 7.57 -10.32
N SER A 106 -15.94 8.53 -10.73
CA SER A 106 -15.44 8.63 -12.11
C SER A 106 -14.65 7.40 -12.51
N LEU A 107 -13.71 6.95 -11.67
CA LEU A 107 -12.91 5.76 -11.94
C LEU A 107 -13.77 4.48 -12.01
N LYS A 108 -14.78 4.39 -11.17
CA LYS A 108 -15.74 3.29 -11.23
C LYS A 108 -16.49 3.27 -12.56
N SER A 109 -16.90 4.42 -13.07
CA SER A 109 -17.52 4.54 -14.41
C SER A 109 -16.58 4.16 -15.55
N GLU A 110 -15.26 4.23 -15.34
CA GLU A 110 -14.21 3.78 -16.25
C GLU A 110 -13.88 2.28 -16.13
N GLY A 111 -14.61 1.54 -15.28
CA GLY A 111 -14.47 0.10 -15.10
C GLY A 111 -13.51 -0.33 -13.99
N TYR A 112 -13.09 0.59 -13.11
CA TYR A 112 -12.32 0.20 -11.92
C TYR A 112 -13.23 -0.40 -10.86
N GLN A 113 -12.80 -1.50 -10.25
CA GLN A 113 -13.38 -2.03 -9.02
C GLN A 113 -12.80 -1.31 -7.81
N ILE A 114 -13.66 -0.95 -6.87
CA ILE A 114 -13.29 -0.25 -5.64
C ILE A 114 -13.43 -1.20 -4.46
N TRP A 115 -12.34 -1.43 -3.76
CA TRP A 115 -12.26 -2.25 -2.56
C TRP A 115 -11.86 -1.38 -1.37
N SER A 116 -12.76 -1.21 -0.41
CA SER A 116 -12.44 -0.52 0.84
C SER A 116 -11.72 -1.45 1.81
N ILE A 117 -10.60 -0.99 2.37
CA ILE A 117 -9.90 -1.71 3.43
C ILE A 117 -10.49 -1.25 4.76
N GLU A 118 -11.46 -2.01 5.26
CA GLU A 118 -12.26 -1.59 6.42
C GLU A 118 -12.89 -2.80 7.14
N GLN A 119 -13.11 -2.66 8.44
CA GLN A 119 -13.87 -3.60 9.25
C GLN A 119 -15.35 -3.17 9.26
N CYS A 120 -16.15 -3.79 8.41
CA CYS A 120 -17.57 -3.46 8.29
C CYS A 120 -18.41 -4.71 8.05
N GLU A 121 -19.71 -4.59 8.20
CA GLU A 121 -20.64 -5.67 7.89
C GLU A 121 -20.52 -6.08 6.41
N GLY A 122 -20.33 -7.38 6.17
CA GLY A 122 -20.14 -7.93 4.83
C GLY A 122 -18.71 -7.85 4.29
N SER A 123 -17.73 -7.41 5.10
CA SER A 123 -16.32 -7.49 4.71
C SER A 123 -15.84 -8.94 4.56
N VAL A 124 -14.87 -9.13 3.67
CA VAL A 124 -14.17 -10.41 3.46
C VAL A 124 -12.81 -10.33 4.12
N SER A 125 -12.41 -11.36 4.85
CA SER A 125 -11.05 -11.42 5.39
C SER A 125 -10.00 -11.39 4.26
N LEU A 126 -8.91 -10.65 4.47
CA LEU A 126 -7.80 -10.62 3.52
C LEU A 126 -7.24 -12.02 3.21
N GLU A 127 -7.34 -12.95 4.17
CA GLU A 127 -6.87 -14.34 4.00
C GLU A 127 -7.74 -15.13 3.02
N ASP A 128 -9.03 -14.77 2.92
CA ASP A 128 -10.01 -15.42 2.05
C ASP A 128 -10.23 -14.69 0.73
N TRP A 129 -9.70 -13.46 0.63
CA TRP A 129 -9.83 -12.64 -0.56
C TRP A 129 -8.73 -12.96 -1.59
N SER A 130 -9.12 -13.00 -2.86
CA SER A 130 -8.17 -13.19 -3.97
C SER A 130 -8.36 -12.13 -5.04
N PRO A 131 -7.27 -11.49 -5.51
CA PRO A 131 -7.35 -10.49 -6.56
C PRO A 131 -7.70 -11.13 -7.91
N ASP A 132 -8.57 -10.47 -8.69
CA ASP A 132 -8.68 -10.75 -10.11
C ASP A 132 -7.68 -9.87 -10.88
N LEU A 133 -6.58 -10.47 -11.33
CA LEU A 133 -5.51 -9.76 -12.03
C LEU A 133 -5.94 -9.24 -13.42
N ASN A 134 -7.09 -9.64 -13.93
CA ASN A 134 -7.65 -9.13 -15.18
C ASN A 134 -8.52 -7.87 -14.96
N GLN A 135 -8.79 -7.52 -13.72
CA GLN A 135 -9.55 -6.33 -13.35
C GLN A 135 -8.64 -5.20 -12.89
N LYS A 136 -9.01 -3.99 -13.25
CA LYS A 136 -8.42 -2.78 -12.70
C LYS A 136 -9.00 -2.53 -11.32
N GLN A 137 -8.17 -2.52 -10.29
CA GLN A 137 -8.60 -2.46 -8.90
C GLN A 137 -8.04 -1.24 -8.18
N ILE A 138 -8.84 -0.67 -7.29
CA ILE A 138 -8.46 0.43 -6.41
C ILE A 138 -8.73 -0.03 -4.97
N PHE A 139 -7.70 0.04 -4.13
CA PHE A 139 -7.80 -0.22 -2.69
C PHE A 139 -7.85 1.09 -1.95
N VAL A 140 -8.92 1.31 -1.20
CA VAL A 140 -9.14 2.55 -0.44
C VAL A 140 -8.79 2.32 1.02
N PHE A 141 -7.88 3.12 1.54
CA PHE A 141 -7.52 3.19 2.95
C PHE A 141 -8.08 4.47 3.56
N GLY A 142 -8.72 4.34 4.70
CA GLY A 142 -9.40 5.44 5.37
C GLY A 142 -8.55 6.22 6.36
N ASN A 143 -9.19 7.23 6.92
CA ASN A 143 -8.66 8.06 7.98
C ASN A 143 -8.26 7.23 9.21
N GLU A 144 -7.24 7.67 9.93
CA GLU A 144 -6.68 6.94 11.08
C GLU A 144 -7.66 6.79 12.25
N VAL A 145 -8.68 7.62 12.31
CA VAL A 145 -9.67 7.64 13.40
C VAL A 145 -11.03 7.13 12.93
N SER A 146 -11.53 7.68 11.82
CA SER A 146 -12.88 7.42 11.30
C SER A 146 -12.94 6.29 10.27
N GLY A 147 -11.80 5.79 9.79
CA GLY A 147 -11.79 4.79 8.73
C GLY A 147 -12.18 5.34 7.36
N VAL A 148 -12.65 4.47 6.47
CA VAL A 148 -13.21 4.83 5.15
C VAL A 148 -14.58 5.46 5.35
N SER A 149 -14.86 6.58 4.66
CA SER A 149 -16.14 7.28 4.77
C SER A 149 -17.31 6.42 4.27
N ASP A 150 -18.50 6.63 4.89
CA ASP A 150 -19.70 5.87 4.56
C ASP A 150 -20.09 6.02 3.07
N GLU A 151 -19.86 7.20 2.52
CA GLU A 151 -20.14 7.51 1.12
C GLU A 151 -19.24 6.68 0.17
N ILE A 152 -17.97 6.49 0.52
CA ILE A 152 -17.05 5.65 -0.26
C ILE A 152 -17.38 4.17 -0.06
N LEU A 153 -17.72 3.75 1.16
CA LEU A 153 -18.21 2.38 1.39
C LEU A 153 -19.43 2.06 0.55
N ALA A 154 -20.37 3.00 0.43
CA ALA A 154 -21.60 2.83 -0.35
C ALA A 154 -21.36 2.61 -1.86
N ILE A 155 -20.29 3.15 -2.42
CA ILE A 155 -19.93 2.96 -3.83
C ILE A 155 -18.93 1.81 -4.06
N SER A 156 -18.38 1.24 -2.99
CA SER A 156 -17.40 0.15 -3.09
C SER A 156 -18.04 -1.14 -3.60
N ASP A 157 -17.27 -1.90 -4.36
CA ASP A 157 -17.67 -3.22 -4.85
C ASP A 157 -17.55 -4.29 -3.76
N GLY A 158 -16.81 -3.99 -2.70
CA GLY A 158 -16.68 -4.79 -1.50
C GLY A 158 -15.72 -4.15 -0.50
N ALA A 159 -15.64 -4.78 0.66
CA ALA A 159 -14.69 -4.41 1.71
C ALA A 159 -13.81 -5.61 2.08
N ILE A 160 -12.54 -5.33 2.34
CA ILE A 160 -11.56 -6.32 2.78
C ILE A 160 -11.13 -5.96 4.18
N GLU A 161 -11.28 -6.91 5.09
CA GLU A 161 -10.83 -6.77 6.48
C GLU A 161 -9.45 -7.39 6.66
N ILE A 162 -8.52 -6.61 7.21
CA ILE A 162 -7.23 -7.14 7.68
C ILE A 162 -7.45 -7.69 9.09
N PRO A 163 -7.32 -9.01 9.32
CA PRO A 163 -7.55 -9.59 10.63
C PRO A 163 -6.67 -8.97 11.71
N GLN A 164 -7.26 -8.59 12.83
CA GLN A 164 -6.57 -7.99 13.97
C GLN A 164 -6.91 -8.74 15.24
N PHE A 165 -5.90 -9.15 15.98
CA PHE A 165 -6.02 -9.95 17.22
C PHE A 165 -5.57 -9.17 18.46
N GLY A 166 -5.32 -7.89 18.32
CA GLY A 166 -4.88 -6.99 19.39
C GLY A 166 -6.02 -6.25 20.08
N THR A 167 -5.67 -5.25 20.86
CA THR A 167 -6.62 -4.41 21.62
C THR A 167 -7.02 -3.12 20.90
N LYS A 168 -6.44 -2.82 19.76
CA LYS A 168 -6.71 -1.61 18.98
C LYS A 168 -7.63 -1.91 17.81
N HIS A 169 -8.43 -0.92 17.42
CA HIS A 169 -9.44 -1.05 16.36
C HIS A 169 -8.99 -0.51 14.99
N SER A 170 -7.75 -0.03 14.90
CA SER A 170 -7.23 0.55 13.64
C SER A 170 -5.79 0.15 13.38
#